data_dd8324f12ea4a0f96160599dd65150f5
#
_entry.id   dd8324f12ea4a0f96160599dd65150f5
#
_cell.length_a   1.000
_cell.length_b   1.000
_cell.length_c   1.000
_cell.angle_alpha   90.00
_cell.angle_beta   90.00
_cell.angle_gamma   90.00
#
_symmetry.space_group_name_H-M   'P 1'
#
loop_
_entity.id
_entity.type
_entity.pdbx_description
1 polymer ?
#
loop_
_entity_poly.entity_id
_entity_poly.type
_entity_poly.pdbx_seq_one_letter_code
_entity_poly.pdbx_strand_id
1 'polypeptide(L)'
;MGTQTDRRRTVPLLIALVAIVLIWLVPDIETQPMDTGPRPDEAYRAVVLDPAPEPDPDAPDSAYNDVIVEFQEGPREGEEARVHVALFTGTVTSHDLEVGDEVVVTISEDFSGDEFIAVNEPYRLPVLGLLVLVFAATMILVGGWQGLRALVALGLTVVLVVKLFIPLILEGVPPVPLAVGLATIVTVASVFLTEGVTRVGGVAIAGTVGGLLITAVLAGLTAGAASFGEVVVGQIAYFELPSGQLLDGGAVLLAAIILGAVGVLDDVTVTQAATVDEFAHKSRHTPGVLWQRAMRVGRSHIAATTNTLFMAYVGASLPAIIFIVAVAEPPLLTLNRETLGLEIVRTLVGSIGIVLAMP
;
A
#
# COMPACT_ATOMS: atom_id res chain seq x y z
N MET A 1 -11.55 -26.83 31.59
CA MET A 1 -11.73 -25.41 31.27
C MET A 1 -10.94 -24.94 30.02
N GLY A 2 -10.04 -25.76 29.45
CA GLY A 2 -9.19 -25.39 28.32
C GLY A 2 -9.81 -25.39 26.90
N THR A 3 -10.87 -26.15 26.67
CA THR A 3 -11.37 -26.43 25.32
C THR A 3 -12.32 -25.35 24.74
N GLN A 4 -13.00 -24.56 25.58
CA GLN A 4 -13.91 -23.52 25.12
C GLN A 4 -13.18 -22.19 24.79
N THR A 5 -12.10 -21.87 25.49
CA THR A 5 -11.28 -20.70 25.24
C THR A 5 -10.50 -20.84 23.93
N ASP A 6 -10.08 -22.04 23.60
CA ASP A 6 -9.32 -22.34 22.39
C ASP A 6 -10.21 -22.24 21.13
N ARG A 7 -11.43 -22.74 21.17
CA ARG A 7 -12.41 -22.65 20.09
C ARG A 7 -12.78 -21.19 19.76
N ARG A 8 -12.93 -20.33 20.76
CA ARG A 8 -13.24 -18.89 20.54
C ARG A 8 -12.09 -18.12 19.85
N ARG A 9 -10.87 -18.63 19.95
CA ARG A 9 -9.68 -18.00 19.35
C ARG A 9 -9.34 -18.56 17.96
N THR A 10 -9.65 -19.82 17.69
CA THR A 10 -9.31 -20.47 16.40
C THR A 10 -10.36 -20.24 15.32
N VAL A 11 -11.64 -20.11 15.68
CA VAL A 11 -12.73 -19.92 14.70
C VAL A 11 -12.57 -18.65 13.87
N PRO A 12 -12.29 -17.46 14.45
CA PRO A 12 -12.09 -16.25 13.63
C PRO A 12 -10.90 -16.36 12.66
N LEU A 13 -9.81 -16.99 13.11
CA LEU A 13 -8.65 -17.22 12.26
C LEU A 13 -8.99 -18.11 11.06
N LEU A 14 -9.70 -19.20 11.31
CA LEU A 14 -10.12 -20.13 10.26
C LEU A 14 -11.04 -19.43 9.25
N ILE A 15 -12.00 -18.62 9.74
CA ILE A 15 -12.90 -17.85 8.88
C ILE A 15 -12.11 -16.86 8.01
N ALA A 16 -11.13 -16.15 8.60
CA ALA A 16 -10.31 -15.20 7.85
C ALA A 16 -9.43 -15.90 6.79
N LEU A 17 -8.82 -17.04 7.14
CA LEU A 17 -8.05 -17.82 6.17
C LEU A 17 -8.93 -18.34 5.03
N VAL A 18 -10.12 -18.84 5.35
CA VAL A 18 -11.09 -19.25 4.33
C VAL A 18 -11.54 -18.06 3.48
N ALA A 19 -11.77 -16.89 4.08
CA ALA A 19 -12.13 -15.68 3.36
C ALA A 19 -11.01 -15.24 2.40
N ILE A 20 -9.76 -15.26 2.83
CA ILE A 20 -8.59 -14.97 1.98
C ILE A 20 -8.58 -15.92 0.78
N VAL A 21 -8.71 -17.23 1.01
CA VAL A 21 -8.70 -18.22 -0.06
C VAL A 21 -9.88 -18.02 -1.00
N LEU A 22 -11.09 -17.79 -0.47
CA LEU A 22 -12.28 -17.58 -1.29
C LEU A 22 -12.18 -16.30 -2.13
N ILE A 23 -11.69 -15.20 -1.57
CA ILE A 23 -11.48 -13.94 -2.30
C ILE A 23 -10.38 -14.12 -3.35
N TRP A 24 -9.32 -14.86 -3.03
CA TRP A 24 -8.26 -15.16 -3.99
C TRP A 24 -8.75 -16.02 -5.16
N LEU A 25 -9.71 -16.89 -4.93
CA LEU A 25 -10.34 -17.75 -5.96
C LEU A 25 -11.38 -16.99 -6.80
N VAL A 26 -11.80 -15.78 -6.39
CA VAL A 26 -12.64 -14.93 -7.25
C VAL A 26 -11.82 -14.58 -8.49
N PRO A 27 -12.36 -14.83 -9.71
CA PRO A 27 -11.69 -14.40 -10.93
C PRO A 27 -11.37 -12.91 -10.87
N ASP A 28 -10.22 -12.54 -11.40
CA ASP A 28 -9.89 -11.12 -11.53
C ASP A 28 -10.97 -10.44 -12.37
N ILE A 29 -11.41 -9.28 -11.93
CA ILE A 29 -12.28 -8.43 -12.73
C ILE A 29 -11.45 -8.06 -13.95
N GLU A 30 -11.93 -8.45 -15.14
CA GLU A 30 -11.30 -8.10 -16.42
C GLU A 30 -11.39 -6.58 -16.60
N THR A 31 -10.45 -5.86 -16.00
CA THR A 31 -10.31 -4.44 -16.28
C THR A 31 -9.78 -4.28 -17.70
N GLN A 32 -10.43 -3.42 -18.49
CA GLN A 32 -9.88 -3.09 -19.80
C GLN A 32 -8.51 -2.45 -19.58
N PRO A 33 -7.46 -3.06 -20.11
CA PRO A 33 -6.14 -2.52 -19.91
C PRO A 33 -6.05 -1.19 -20.66
N MET A 34 -5.36 -0.22 -20.05
CA MET A 34 -5.04 1.07 -20.68
C MET A 34 -4.22 0.84 -21.94
N ASP A 35 -4.56 1.49 -23.03
CA ASP A 35 -3.72 1.47 -24.23
C ASP A 35 -2.52 2.41 -24.04
N THR A 36 -1.50 1.89 -23.39
CA THR A 36 -0.22 2.59 -23.12
C THR A 36 0.86 2.30 -24.15
N GLY A 37 0.48 1.69 -25.28
CA GLY A 37 1.41 1.21 -26.31
C GLY A 37 1.73 -0.29 -26.16
N PRO A 38 2.80 -0.75 -26.82
CA PRO A 38 3.21 -2.15 -26.76
C PRO A 38 3.33 -2.63 -25.33
N ARG A 39 2.58 -3.67 -24.98
CA ARG A 39 2.62 -4.27 -23.65
C ARG A 39 3.51 -5.46 -23.68
N PRO A 40 4.26 -5.69 -22.58
CA PRO A 40 4.89 -6.98 -22.46
C PRO A 40 3.81 -8.05 -22.36
N ASP A 41 3.75 -8.91 -23.36
CA ASP A 41 2.85 -10.06 -23.37
C ASP A 41 3.29 -11.10 -22.36
N GLU A 42 4.60 -11.18 -22.13
CA GLU A 42 5.24 -12.15 -21.25
C GLU A 42 6.48 -11.54 -20.56
N ALA A 43 6.72 -11.95 -19.32
CA ALA A 43 7.89 -11.56 -18.56
C ALA A 43 8.62 -12.81 -18.01
N TYR A 44 9.92 -12.86 -18.17
CA TYR A 44 10.75 -13.99 -17.81
C TYR A 44 11.96 -13.55 -17.01
N ARG A 45 12.51 -14.47 -16.22
CA ARG A 45 13.77 -14.26 -15.52
C ARG A 45 14.92 -14.62 -16.47
N ALA A 46 15.93 -13.76 -16.47
CA ALA A 46 17.16 -13.96 -17.22
C ALA A 46 18.38 -13.57 -16.39
N VAL A 47 19.55 -14.04 -16.79
CA VAL A 47 20.84 -13.70 -16.17
C VAL A 47 21.68 -12.91 -17.17
N VAL A 48 22.32 -11.86 -16.71
CA VAL A 48 23.19 -11.01 -17.52
C VAL A 48 24.51 -11.76 -17.80
N LEU A 49 24.81 -11.97 -19.06
CA LEU A 49 26.07 -12.56 -19.51
C LEU A 49 27.10 -11.49 -19.89
N ASP A 50 26.67 -10.43 -20.56
CA ASP A 50 27.52 -9.31 -20.92
C ASP A 50 26.71 -7.99 -20.78
N PRO A 51 27.07 -7.11 -19.83
CA PRO A 51 26.38 -5.85 -19.62
C PRO A 51 26.77 -4.75 -20.62
N ALA A 52 27.80 -4.94 -21.42
CA ALA A 52 28.29 -3.95 -22.38
C ALA A 52 28.86 -4.62 -23.66
N PRO A 53 28.02 -5.36 -24.40
CA PRO A 53 28.48 -6.06 -25.61
C PRO A 53 29.01 -5.08 -26.65
N GLU A 54 29.92 -5.58 -27.53
CA GLU A 54 30.38 -4.78 -28.66
C GLU A 54 29.19 -4.30 -29.50
N PRO A 55 29.27 -3.05 -30.04
CA PRO A 55 28.22 -2.49 -30.88
C PRO A 55 27.85 -3.44 -32.03
N ASP A 56 26.55 -3.56 -32.29
CA ASP A 56 26.07 -4.30 -33.45
C ASP A 56 26.46 -3.53 -34.72
N PRO A 57 27.24 -4.14 -35.66
CA PRO A 57 27.60 -3.46 -36.90
C PRO A 57 26.41 -3.09 -37.78
N ASP A 58 25.30 -3.84 -37.65
CA ASP A 58 24.07 -3.61 -38.44
C ASP A 58 23.11 -2.63 -37.76
N ALA A 59 23.32 -2.33 -36.45
CA ALA A 59 22.51 -1.39 -35.68
C ALA A 59 23.39 -0.50 -34.75
N PRO A 60 24.27 0.33 -35.28
CA PRO A 60 25.27 1.07 -34.49
C PRO A 60 24.68 2.07 -33.50
N ASP A 61 23.45 2.53 -33.71
CA ASP A 61 22.79 3.49 -32.82
C ASP A 61 22.14 2.81 -31.60
N SER A 62 21.94 1.49 -31.60
CA SER A 62 21.38 0.72 -30.47
C SER A 62 22.40 0.39 -29.39
N ALA A 63 23.68 0.56 -29.68
CA ALA A 63 24.83 0.05 -28.93
C ALA A 63 25.00 0.58 -27.50
N TYR A 64 24.32 1.65 -27.14
CA TYR A 64 24.55 2.29 -25.83
C TYR A 64 23.73 1.70 -24.67
N ASN A 65 22.73 0.85 -24.96
CA ASN A 65 21.82 0.32 -23.94
C ASN A 65 21.51 -1.19 -24.12
N ASP A 66 22.33 -1.91 -24.89
CA ASP A 66 22.13 -3.35 -25.07
C ASP A 66 22.89 -4.13 -24.02
N VAL A 67 22.34 -5.28 -23.65
CA VAL A 67 22.97 -6.29 -22.80
C VAL A 67 22.74 -7.68 -23.41
N ILE A 68 23.61 -8.63 -23.14
CA ILE A 68 23.37 -10.04 -23.48
C ILE A 68 22.90 -10.75 -22.23
N VAL A 69 21.77 -11.43 -22.36
CA VAL A 69 21.17 -12.21 -21.27
C VAL A 69 20.91 -13.65 -21.70
N GLU A 70 20.89 -14.56 -20.74
CA GLU A 70 20.43 -15.94 -20.90
C GLU A 70 19.10 -16.11 -20.16
N PHE A 71 18.07 -16.59 -20.85
CA PHE A 71 16.77 -16.86 -20.24
C PHE A 71 16.86 -18.05 -19.28
N GLN A 72 16.36 -17.87 -18.05
CA GLN A 72 16.37 -18.91 -17.02
C GLN A 72 15.02 -19.63 -16.90
N GLU A 73 13.99 -19.15 -17.59
CA GLU A 73 12.65 -19.74 -17.58
C GLU A 73 11.87 -19.36 -18.85
N GLY A 74 10.76 -20.07 -19.11
CA GLY A 74 9.88 -19.83 -20.24
C GLY A 74 10.25 -20.62 -21.49
N PRO A 75 9.63 -20.30 -22.64
CA PRO A 75 9.82 -21.03 -23.89
C PRO A 75 11.23 -20.90 -24.49
N ARG A 76 12.00 -19.92 -24.03
CA ARG A 76 13.37 -19.63 -24.46
C ARG A 76 14.42 -19.98 -23.40
N GLU A 77 14.12 -20.83 -22.43
CA GLU A 77 15.05 -21.24 -21.39
C GLU A 77 16.37 -21.76 -22.01
N GLY A 78 17.49 -21.16 -21.55
CA GLY A 78 18.85 -21.46 -22.05
C GLY A 78 19.20 -20.77 -23.37
N GLU A 79 18.37 -19.93 -23.93
CA GLU A 79 18.66 -19.10 -25.09
C GLU A 79 19.37 -17.82 -24.69
N GLU A 80 20.44 -17.46 -25.41
CA GLU A 80 21.09 -16.18 -25.27
C GLU A 80 20.43 -15.16 -26.21
N ALA A 81 20.11 -13.99 -25.71
CA ALA A 81 19.55 -12.91 -26.51
C ALA A 81 20.24 -11.58 -26.22
N ARG A 82 20.40 -10.78 -27.27
CA ARG A 82 20.74 -9.36 -27.15
C ARG A 82 19.45 -8.60 -26.89
N VAL A 83 19.38 -7.89 -25.77
CA VAL A 83 18.16 -7.21 -25.32
C VAL A 83 18.44 -5.75 -25.00
N HIS A 84 17.45 -4.91 -25.19
CA HIS A 84 17.55 -3.50 -24.87
C HIS A 84 17.28 -3.26 -23.39
N VAL A 85 18.00 -2.32 -22.78
CA VAL A 85 17.65 -1.84 -21.44
C VAL A 85 16.58 -0.77 -21.59
N ALA A 86 15.38 -1.02 -21.06
CA ALA A 86 14.24 -0.11 -21.18
C ALA A 86 14.49 1.18 -20.39
N LEU A 87 14.67 2.29 -21.10
CA LEU A 87 14.86 3.61 -20.52
C LEU A 87 13.60 4.20 -19.89
N PHE A 88 12.44 3.60 -20.14
CA PHE A 88 11.14 4.14 -19.73
C PHE A 88 10.88 4.10 -18.21
N THR A 89 11.54 3.22 -17.48
CA THR A 89 11.35 3.10 -16.02
C THR A 89 12.33 3.93 -15.20
N GLY A 90 13.40 4.46 -15.83
CA GLY A 90 14.39 5.31 -15.16
C GLY A 90 15.17 4.62 -14.01
N THR A 91 15.02 3.30 -13.88
CA THR A 91 15.51 2.52 -12.73
C THR A 91 16.73 1.68 -13.02
N VAL A 92 16.97 1.33 -14.28
CA VAL A 92 18.13 0.50 -14.67
C VAL A 92 18.83 1.14 -15.86
N THR A 93 20.11 1.37 -15.72
CA THR A 93 21.00 1.67 -16.86
C THR A 93 21.90 0.45 -17.08
N SER A 94 22.35 0.24 -18.31
CA SER A 94 23.32 -0.85 -18.59
C SER A 94 24.60 -0.77 -17.75
N HIS A 95 24.92 0.43 -17.24
CA HIS A 95 26.08 0.68 -16.37
C HIS A 95 25.91 0.15 -14.94
N ASP A 96 24.67 -0.15 -14.54
CA ASP A 96 24.33 -0.65 -13.19
C ASP A 96 24.25 -2.19 -13.17
N LEU A 97 24.40 -2.87 -14.31
CA LEU A 97 24.32 -4.32 -14.43
C LEU A 97 25.72 -4.95 -14.46
N GLU A 98 25.87 -6.05 -13.72
CA GLU A 98 27.09 -6.86 -13.68
C GLU A 98 26.81 -8.26 -14.24
N VAL A 99 27.88 -8.94 -14.69
CA VAL A 99 27.78 -10.33 -15.14
C VAL A 99 27.30 -11.22 -14.00
N GLY A 100 26.23 -11.95 -14.26
CA GLY A 100 25.59 -12.83 -13.27
C GLY A 100 24.40 -12.21 -12.55
N ASP A 101 24.07 -10.95 -12.80
CA ASP A 101 22.87 -10.34 -12.25
C ASP A 101 21.60 -10.97 -12.81
N GLU A 102 20.65 -11.27 -11.93
CA GLU A 102 19.33 -11.72 -12.33
C GLU A 102 18.43 -10.53 -12.64
N VAL A 103 17.79 -10.55 -13.81
CA VAL A 103 16.93 -9.49 -14.32
C VAL A 103 15.58 -10.03 -14.78
N VAL A 104 14.59 -9.17 -14.84
CA VAL A 104 13.29 -9.42 -15.47
C VAL A 104 13.33 -8.86 -16.88
N VAL A 105 13.16 -9.75 -17.85
CA VAL A 105 13.09 -9.44 -19.26
C VAL A 105 11.65 -9.56 -19.73
N THR A 106 11.18 -8.60 -20.51
CA THR A 106 9.85 -8.64 -21.12
C THR A 106 9.98 -8.80 -22.63
N ILE A 107 9.05 -9.55 -23.18
CA ILE A 107 8.87 -9.74 -24.61
C ILE A 107 7.58 -8.99 -25.00
N SER A 108 7.65 -8.13 -25.98
CA SER A 108 6.51 -7.39 -26.53
C SER A 108 6.65 -7.27 -28.06
N GLU A 109 5.55 -7.01 -28.76
CA GLU A 109 5.60 -6.63 -30.16
C GLU A 109 5.71 -5.11 -30.27
N ASP A 110 6.60 -4.60 -31.10
CA ASP A 110 6.69 -3.19 -31.39
C ASP A 110 5.54 -2.74 -32.35
N PHE A 111 5.47 -1.44 -32.66
CA PHE A 111 4.46 -0.90 -33.58
C PHE A 111 4.59 -1.41 -35.02
N SER A 112 5.70 -2.06 -35.35
CA SER A 112 5.95 -2.67 -36.66
C SER A 112 5.55 -4.15 -36.70
N GLY A 113 5.23 -4.75 -35.53
CA GLY A 113 4.95 -6.16 -35.36
C GLY A 113 6.21 -7.01 -35.19
N ASP A 114 7.36 -6.35 -34.97
CA ASP A 114 8.61 -7.02 -34.67
C ASP A 114 8.74 -7.28 -33.17
N GLU A 115 9.34 -8.39 -32.80
CA GLU A 115 9.57 -8.76 -31.41
C GLU A 115 10.57 -7.79 -30.76
N PHE A 116 10.15 -7.17 -29.67
CA PHE A 116 10.98 -6.29 -28.85
C PHE A 116 11.21 -6.88 -27.48
N ILE A 117 12.48 -7.16 -27.18
CA ILE A 117 12.90 -7.75 -25.91
C ILE A 117 13.64 -6.69 -25.10
N ALA A 118 13.22 -6.47 -23.86
CA ALA A 118 13.83 -5.46 -23.00
C ALA A 118 14.04 -5.93 -21.57
N VAL A 119 15.17 -5.53 -20.98
CA VAL A 119 15.39 -5.62 -19.53
C VAL A 119 14.62 -4.47 -18.86
N ASN A 120 13.70 -4.80 -17.97
CA ASN A 120 12.90 -3.79 -17.26
C ASN A 120 13.42 -3.50 -15.86
N GLU A 121 13.68 -4.55 -15.08
CA GLU A 121 14.00 -4.43 -13.66
C GLU A 121 14.97 -5.52 -13.19
N PRO A 122 15.79 -5.29 -12.17
CA PRO A 122 16.49 -6.35 -11.45
C PRO A 122 15.51 -7.31 -10.78
N TYR A 123 15.85 -8.60 -10.74
CA TYR A 123 15.01 -9.62 -10.11
C TYR A 123 15.09 -9.58 -8.59
N ARG A 124 14.17 -8.90 -7.94
CA ARG A 124 14.17 -8.62 -6.50
C ARG A 124 13.35 -9.60 -5.66
N LEU A 125 12.58 -10.51 -6.28
CA LEU A 125 11.64 -11.37 -5.56
C LEU A 125 12.26 -12.23 -4.46
N PRO A 126 13.46 -12.81 -4.59
CA PRO A 126 14.07 -13.61 -3.51
C PRO A 126 14.36 -12.77 -2.27
N VAL A 127 14.90 -11.56 -2.45
CA VAL A 127 15.22 -10.64 -1.35
C VAL A 127 13.95 -10.16 -0.67
N LEU A 128 12.94 -9.78 -1.45
CA LEU A 128 11.63 -9.36 -0.93
C LEU A 128 10.93 -10.51 -0.20
N GLY A 129 10.97 -11.73 -0.77
CA GLY A 129 10.41 -12.92 -0.13
C GLY A 129 11.10 -13.25 1.19
N LEU A 130 12.43 -13.17 1.24
CA LEU A 130 13.20 -13.35 2.47
C LEU A 130 12.80 -12.31 3.53
N LEU A 131 12.64 -11.05 3.15
CA LEU A 131 12.22 -9.97 4.06
C LEU A 131 10.82 -10.25 4.63
N VAL A 132 9.88 -10.68 3.80
CA VAL A 132 8.52 -11.07 4.23
C VAL A 132 8.59 -12.25 5.20
N LEU A 133 9.42 -13.25 4.94
CA LEU A 133 9.60 -14.40 5.85
C LEU A 133 10.22 -13.99 7.18
N VAL A 134 11.24 -13.13 7.18
CA VAL A 134 11.85 -12.59 8.40
C VAL A 134 10.83 -11.78 9.21
N PHE A 135 10.05 -10.93 8.56
CA PHE A 135 8.97 -10.17 9.19
C PHE A 135 7.93 -11.11 9.83
N ALA A 136 7.44 -12.09 9.07
CA ALA A 136 6.45 -13.05 9.57
C ALA A 136 7.00 -13.87 10.75
N ALA A 137 8.23 -14.36 10.64
CA ALA A 137 8.89 -15.08 11.72
C ALA A 137 9.02 -14.21 12.98
N THR A 138 9.43 -12.96 12.84
CA THR A 138 9.57 -12.01 13.96
C THR A 138 8.23 -11.77 14.64
N MET A 139 7.17 -11.53 13.84
CA MET A 139 5.80 -11.34 14.35
C MET A 139 5.31 -12.56 15.12
N ILE A 140 5.60 -13.78 14.66
CA ILE A 140 5.19 -15.02 15.34
C ILE A 140 6.05 -15.27 16.59
N LEU A 141 7.35 -15.09 16.50
CA LEU A 141 8.28 -15.36 17.63
C LEU A 141 8.04 -14.40 18.80
N VAL A 142 7.82 -13.13 18.53
CA VAL A 142 7.61 -12.10 19.55
C VAL A 142 6.13 -12.01 19.95
N GLY A 143 5.22 -11.98 18.98
CA GLY A 143 3.79 -11.82 19.19
C GLY A 143 3.04 -13.14 19.49
N GLY A 144 3.68 -14.29 19.31
CA GLY A 144 3.07 -15.59 19.50
C GLY A 144 1.80 -15.78 18.66
N TRP A 145 0.76 -16.33 19.27
CA TRP A 145 -0.53 -16.54 18.58
C TRP A 145 -1.21 -15.24 18.14
N GLN A 146 -1.02 -14.16 18.88
CA GLN A 146 -1.55 -12.85 18.53
C GLN A 146 -0.84 -12.27 17.30
N GLY A 147 0.49 -12.46 17.20
CA GLY A 147 1.28 -12.10 16.01
C GLY A 147 0.82 -12.84 14.76
N LEU A 148 0.53 -14.15 14.86
CA LEU A 148 -0.02 -14.91 13.73
C LEU A 148 -1.38 -14.37 13.28
N ARG A 149 -2.27 -14.02 14.22
CA ARG A 149 -3.59 -13.45 13.91
C ARG A 149 -3.47 -12.06 13.26
N ALA A 150 -2.51 -11.26 13.70
CA ALA A 150 -2.21 -9.96 13.07
C ALA A 150 -1.69 -10.14 11.63
N LEU A 151 -0.83 -11.13 11.37
CA LEU A 151 -0.37 -11.46 10.00
C LEU A 151 -1.53 -11.89 9.10
N VAL A 152 -2.46 -12.69 9.60
CA VAL A 152 -3.66 -13.09 8.84
C VAL A 152 -4.56 -11.88 8.56
N ALA A 153 -4.73 -10.97 9.53
CA ALA A 153 -5.47 -9.73 9.32
C ALA A 153 -4.81 -8.85 8.25
N LEU A 154 -3.48 -8.72 8.30
CA LEU A 154 -2.70 -7.98 7.30
C LEU A 154 -2.86 -8.61 5.91
N GLY A 155 -2.71 -9.94 5.80
CA GLY A 155 -2.91 -10.67 4.54
C GLY A 155 -4.31 -10.47 3.97
N LEU A 156 -5.35 -10.54 4.82
CA LEU A 156 -6.72 -10.24 4.42
C LEU A 156 -6.88 -8.80 3.89
N THR A 157 -6.25 -7.84 4.56
CA THR A 157 -6.27 -6.43 4.11
C THR A 157 -5.65 -6.28 2.74
N VAL A 158 -4.46 -6.88 2.50
CA VAL A 158 -3.80 -6.85 1.19
C VAL A 158 -4.67 -7.47 0.11
N VAL A 159 -5.25 -8.64 0.37
CA VAL A 159 -6.14 -9.32 -0.59
C VAL A 159 -7.38 -8.47 -0.89
N LEU A 160 -8.02 -7.87 0.12
CA LEU A 160 -9.17 -6.98 -0.07
C LEU A 160 -8.82 -5.74 -0.89
N VAL A 161 -7.63 -5.16 -0.68
CA VAL A 161 -7.18 -4.01 -1.47
C VAL A 161 -6.94 -4.42 -2.91
N VAL A 162 -6.19 -5.49 -3.16
CA VAL A 162 -5.76 -5.89 -4.51
C VAL A 162 -6.91 -6.51 -5.31
N LYS A 163 -7.73 -7.38 -4.70
CA LYS A 163 -8.77 -8.14 -5.40
C LYS A 163 -10.16 -7.51 -5.36
N LEU A 164 -10.38 -6.53 -4.50
CA LEU A 164 -11.70 -5.92 -4.36
C LEU A 164 -11.65 -4.41 -4.58
N PHE A 165 -10.81 -3.69 -3.84
CA PHE A 165 -10.80 -2.23 -3.83
C PHE A 165 -10.32 -1.65 -5.18
N ILE A 166 -9.14 -2.06 -5.62
CA ILE A 166 -8.56 -1.56 -6.89
C ILE A 166 -9.46 -1.93 -8.07
N PRO A 167 -9.87 -3.19 -8.28
CA PRO A 167 -10.73 -3.54 -9.41
C PRO A 167 -12.06 -2.79 -9.41
N LEU A 168 -12.71 -2.62 -8.24
CA LEU A 168 -13.98 -1.88 -8.18
C LEU A 168 -13.83 -0.39 -8.53
N ILE A 169 -12.68 0.23 -8.20
CA ILE A 169 -12.40 1.60 -8.66
C ILE A 169 -12.26 1.63 -10.18
N LEU A 170 -11.56 0.67 -10.75
CA LEU A 170 -11.35 0.57 -12.19
C LEU A 170 -12.66 0.28 -12.96
N GLU A 171 -13.63 -0.36 -12.32
CA GLU A 171 -15.01 -0.52 -12.83
C GLU A 171 -15.87 0.75 -12.68
N GLY A 172 -15.33 1.81 -12.06
CA GLY A 172 -16.02 3.10 -11.91
C GLY A 172 -16.83 3.25 -10.62
N VAL A 173 -16.64 2.36 -9.63
CA VAL A 173 -17.24 2.56 -8.29
C VAL A 173 -16.58 3.77 -7.64
N PRO A 174 -17.37 4.72 -7.06
CA PRO A 174 -16.82 5.90 -6.44
C PRO A 174 -15.78 5.58 -5.35
N PRO A 175 -14.53 6.09 -5.44
CA PRO A 175 -13.43 5.70 -4.55
C PRO A 175 -13.67 6.01 -3.07
N VAL A 176 -14.26 7.15 -2.74
CA VAL A 176 -14.43 7.61 -1.35
C VAL A 176 -15.37 6.71 -0.54
N PRO A 177 -16.64 6.47 -0.95
CA PRO A 177 -17.51 5.55 -0.21
C PRO A 177 -16.98 4.12 -0.19
N LEU A 178 -16.30 3.68 -1.26
CA LEU A 178 -15.66 2.38 -1.31
C LEU A 178 -14.53 2.28 -0.28
N ALA A 179 -13.68 3.32 -0.13
CA ALA A 179 -12.63 3.38 0.87
C ALA A 179 -13.18 3.33 2.31
N VAL A 180 -14.25 4.08 2.60
CA VAL A 180 -14.91 4.05 3.92
C VAL A 180 -15.48 2.66 4.21
N GLY A 181 -16.13 2.04 3.22
CA GLY A 181 -16.66 0.68 3.33
C GLY A 181 -15.57 -0.35 3.60
N LEU A 182 -14.51 -0.34 2.77
CA LEU A 182 -13.36 -1.24 2.93
C LEU A 182 -12.66 -1.03 4.28
N ALA A 183 -12.38 0.22 4.64
CA ALA A 183 -11.79 0.59 5.91
C ALA A 183 -12.60 0.03 7.09
N THR A 184 -13.93 0.14 7.04
CA THR A 184 -14.82 -0.43 8.06
C THR A 184 -14.72 -1.96 8.10
N ILE A 185 -14.71 -2.63 6.95
CA ILE A 185 -14.57 -4.10 6.87
C ILE A 185 -13.22 -4.54 7.45
N VAL A 186 -12.13 -3.86 7.07
CA VAL A 186 -10.77 -4.15 7.56
C VAL A 186 -10.70 -3.97 9.07
N THR A 187 -11.21 -2.85 9.61
CA THR A 187 -11.29 -2.61 11.06
C THR A 187 -12.04 -3.71 11.79
N VAL A 188 -13.24 -4.05 11.32
CA VAL A 188 -14.06 -5.12 11.95
C VAL A 188 -13.33 -6.45 11.91
N ALA A 189 -12.75 -6.82 10.78
CA ALA A 189 -12.01 -8.07 10.62
C ALA A 189 -10.73 -8.08 11.51
N SER A 190 -9.94 -7.02 11.49
CA SER A 190 -8.72 -6.88 12.28
C SER A 190 -9.01 -6.98 13.78
N VAL A 191 -9.96 -6.19 14.28
CA VAL A 191 -10.33 -6.19 15.71
C VAL A 191 -10.91 -7.53 16.13
N PHE A 192 -11.77 -8.17 15.32
CA PHE A 192 -12.28 -9.51 15.67
C PHE A 192 -11.20 -10.58 15.65
N LEU A 193 -10.22 -10.47 14.77
CA LEU A 193 -9.09 -11.39 14.73
C LEU A 193 -8.15 -11.20 15.92
N THR A 194 -7.83 -9.97 16.30
CA THR A 194 -6.86 -9.67 17.36
C THR A 194 -7.49 -9.73 18.74
N GLU A 195 -8.61 -9.06 18.98
CA GLU A 195 -9.26 -8.93 20.29
C GLU A 195 -10.41 -9.93 20.50
N GLY A 196 -10.92 -10.52 19.41
CA GLY A 196 -12.10 -11.37 19.46
C GLY A 196 -13.41 -10.60 19.61
N VAL A 197 -14.52 -11.33 19.78
CA VAL A 197 -15.85 -10.72 19.98
C VAL A 197 -15.99 -10.31 21.44
N THR A 198 -15.51 -9.13 21.78
CA THR A 198 -15.48 -8.57 23.13
C THR A 198 -16.14 -7.21 23.16
N ARG A 199 -16.48 -6.71 24.36
CA ARG A 199 -16.99 -5.35 24.52
C ARG A 199 -15.93 -4.30 24.15
N VAL A 200 -14.67 -4.58 24.47
CA VAL A 200 -13.51 -3.76 24.12
C VAL A 200 -13.40 -3.62 22.61
N GLY A 201 -13.45 -4.74 21.89
CA GLY A 201 -13.45 -4.73 20.42
C GLY A 201 -14.62 -3.95 19.82
N GLY A 202 -15.83 -4.11 20.37
CA GLY A 202 -16.99 -3.35 19.88
C GLY A 202 -16.85 -1.82 20.08
N VAL A 203 -16.30 -1.40 21.21
CA VAL A 203 -16.02 0.05 21.47
C VAL A 203 -14.91 0.56 20.56
N ALA A 204 -13.84 -0.23 20.38
CA ALA A 204 -12.75 0.12 19.46
C ALA A 204 -13.26 0.30 18.03
N ILE A 205 -14.05 -0.64 17.50
CA ILE A 205 -14.67 -0.52 16.17
C ILE A 205 -15.49 0.76 16.05
N ALA A 206 -16.34 1.06 17.04
CA ALA A 206 -17.16 2.27 17.03
C ALA A 206 -16.29 3.54 17.03
N GLY A 207 -15.20 3.56 17.80
CA GLY A 207 -14.23 4.65 17.85
C GLY A 207 -13.52 4.83 16.52
N THR A 208 -13.00 3.74 15.92
CA THR A 208 -12.34 3.79 14.62
C THR A 208 -13.29 4.27 13.52
N VAL A 209 -14.49 3.71 13.42
CA VAL A 209 -15.48 4.14 12.42
C VAL A 209 -15.87 5.60 12.60
N GLY A 210 -16.06 6.05 13.84
CA GLY A 210 -16.32 7.47 14.14
C GLY A 210 -15.16 8.37 13.71
N GLY A 211 -13.91 8.02 14.06
CA GLY A 211 -12.70 8.72 13.64
C GLY A 211 -12.52 8.72 12.12
N LEU A 212 -12.82 7.60 11.48
CA LEU A 212 -12.77 7.45 10.03
C LEU A 212 -13.76 8.38 9.30
N LEU A 213 -15.00 8.47 9.78
CA LEU A 213 -16.00 9.39 9.22
C LEU A 213 -15.56 10.85 9.35
N ILE A 214 -15.01 11.22 10.51
CA ILE A 214 -14.46 12.56 10.72
C ILE A 214 -13.30 12.82 9.75
N THR A 215 -12.37 11.85 9.62
CA THR A 215 -11.24 11.93 8.68
C THR A 215 -11.74 12.10 7.24
N ALA A 216 -12.74 11.32 6.82
CA ALA A 216 -13.32 11.40 5.47
C ALA A 216 -13.96 12.78 5.20
N VAL A 217 -14.70 13.32 6.16
CA VAL A 217 -15.28 14.66 6.03
C VAL A 217 -14.21 15.74 5.94
N LEU A 218 -13.20 15.69 6.82
CA LEU A 218 -12.10 16.66 6.80
C LEU A 218 -11.28 16.56 5.52
N ALA A 219 -10.98 15.35 5.05
CA ALA A 219 -10.28 15.12 3.79
C ALA A 219 -11.06 15.73 2.62
N GLY A 220 -12.38 15.47 2.55
CA GLY A 220 -13.24 16.02 1.51
C GLY A 220 -13.29 17.56 1.52
N LEU A 221 -13.43 18.16 2.69
CA LEU A 221 -13.43 19.61 2.85
C LEU A 221 -12.08 20.23 2.43
N THR A 222 -10.98 19.59 2.81
CA THR A 222 -9.62 20.08 2.52
C THR A 222 -9.29 19.95 1.05
N ALA A 223 -9.60 18.80 0.44
CA ALA A 223 -9.33 18.58 -0.98
C ALA A 223 -10.16 19.51 -1.87
N GLY A 224 -11.44 19.71 -1.52
CA GLY A 224 -12.29 20.66 -2.24
C GLY A 224 -11.83 22.12 -2.11
N ALA A 225 -11.34 22.53 -0.93
CA ALA A 225 -10.82 23.87 -0.71
C ALA A 225 -9.46 24.12 -1.38
N ALA A 226 -8.61 23.11 -1.46
CA ALA A 226 -7.26 23.21 -2.02
C ALA A 226 -7.17 22.84 -3.51
N SER A 227 -8.25 22.37 -4.12
CA SER A 227 -8.31 21.96 -5.54
C SER A 227 -7.24 20.94 -5.91
N PHE A 228 -7.00 19.95 -5.02
CA PHE A 228 -6.07 18.86 -5.28
C PHE A 228 -6.64 17.88 -6.31
N GLY A 229 -5.77 17.29 -7.12
CA GLY A 229 -6.12 16.26 -8.10
C GLY A 229 -5.20 16.18 -9.30
N GLU A 230 -4.43 17.23 -9.60
CA GLU A 230 -3.59 17.30 -10.80
C GLU A 230 -2.40 16.32 -10.75
N VAL A 231 -1.76 16.14 -9.59
CA VAL A 231 -0.60 15.21 -9.45
C VAL A 231 -1.06 13.76 -9.59
N VAL A 232 -2.16 13.41 -8.95
CA VAL A 232 -2.73 12.05 -9.09
C VAL A 232 -3.24 11.85 -10.50
N VAL A 233 -3.85 12.87 -11.09
CA VAL A 233 -4.23 12.87 -12.51
C VAL A 233 -3.02 12.68 -13.40
N GLY A 234 -1.85 13.29 -13.09
CA GLY A 234 -0.62 13.10 -13.86
C GLY A 234 -0.15 11.63 -13.92
N GLN A 235 -0.36 10.84 -12.86
CA GLN A 235 -0.03 9.42 -12.80
C GLN A 235 -1.08 8.53 -13.47
N ILE A 236 -2.35 8.95 -13.43
CA ILE A 236 -3.51 8.19 -13.91
C ILE A 236 -4.35 8.96 -14.92
N ALA A 237 -3.81 10.05 -15.48
CA ALA A 237 -4.53 11.00 -16.36
C ALA A 237 -5.16 10.35 -17.60
N TYR A 238 -4.58 9.24 -18.02
CA TYR A 238 -5.02 8.51 -19.21
C TYR A 238 -5.90 7.30 -18.86
N PHE A 239 -6.25 7.15 -17.57
CA PHE A 239 -7.05 6.01 -17.14
C PHE A 239 -8.52 6.27 -17.47
N GLU A 240 -8.98 5.69 -18.56
CA GLU A 240 -10.39 5.73 -18.99
C GLU A 240 -11.12 4.53 -18.38
N LEU A 241 -12.21 4.83 -17.68
CA LEU A 241 -13.08 3.80 -17.12
C LEU A 241 -13.90 3.13 -18.23
N PRO A 242 -14.44 1.92 -18.01
CA PRO A 242 -15.33 1.26 -18.97
C PRO A 242 -16.54 2.11 -19.37
N SER A 243 -16.90 3.09 -18.55
CA SER A 243 -17.96 4.07 -18.84
C SER A 243 -17.56 5.16 -19.84
N GLY A 244 -16.31 5.22 -20.30
CA GLY A 244 -15.76 6.29 -21.13
C GLY A 244 -15.45 7.59 -20.34
N GLN A 245 -15.48 7.54 -19.02
CA GLN A 245 -15.12 8.67 -18.16
C GLN A 245 -13.68 8.51 -17.65
N LEU A 246 -12.99 9.63 -17.45
CA LEU A 246 -11.68 9.62 -16.80
C LEU A 246 -11.83 9.33 -15.31
N LEU A 247 -10.88 8.58 -14.76
CA LEU A 247 -10.83 8.30 -13.33
C LEU A 247 -10.63 9.62 -12.55
N ASP A 248 -11.47 9.85 -11.54
CA ASP A 248 -11.37 11.04 -10.68
C ASP A 248 -10.16 10.92 -9.72
N GLY A 249 -9.05 11.54 -10.10
CA GLY A 249 -7.81 11.57 -9.32
C GLY A 249 -7.98 12.17 -7.92
N GLY A 250 -8.83 13.19 -7.77
CA GLY A 250 -9.14 13.78 -6.47
C GLY A 250 -9.86 12.80 -5.54
N ALA A 251 -10.83 12.05 -6.07
CA ALA A 251 -11.53 11.02 -5.30
C ALA A 251 -10.62 9.83 -4.93
N VAL A 252 -9.70 9.43 -5.81
CA VAL A 252 -8.69 8.39 -5.51
C VAL A 252 -7.76 8.86 -4.40
N LEU A 253 -7.33 10.12 -4.46
CA LEU A 253 -6.51 10.72 -3.41
C LEU A 253 -7.20 10.71 -2.05
N LEU A 254 -8.46 11.14 -2.00
CA LEU A 254 -9.27 11.09 -0.78
C LEU A 254 -9.38 9.68 -0.22
N ALA A 255 -9.61 8.71 -1.09
CA ALA A 255 -9.65 7.30 -0.72
C ALA A 255 -8.30 6.84 -0.11
N ALA A 256 -7.18 7.25 -0.68
CA ALA A 256 -5.85 6.95 -0.16
C ALA A 256 -5.60 7.56 1.23
N ILE A 257 -6.06 8.79 1.49
CA ILE A 257 -5.98 9.44 2.81
C ILE A 257 -6.80 8.64 3.83
N ILE A 258 -8.03 8.25 3.47
CA ILE A 258 -8.93 7.47 4.34
C ILE A 258 -8.31 6.12 4.70
N LEU A 259 -7.83 5.36 3.70
CA LEU A 259 -7.20 4.06 3.93
C LEU A 259 -5.90 4.18 4.74
N GLY A 260 -5.09 5.21 4.49
CA GLY A 260 -3.87 5.45 5.26
C GLY A 260 -4.13 5.78 6.74
N ALA A 261 -5.27 6.41 7.06
CA ALA A 261 -5.63 6.73 8.43
C ALA A 261 -6.11 5.52 9.24
N VAL A 262 -6.69 4.50 8.59
CA VAL A 262 -7.33 3.36 9.27
C VAL A 262 -6.39 2.60 10.20
N GLY A 263 -5.20 2.24 9.72
CA GLY A 263 -4.26 1.44 10.51
C GLY A 263 -3.86 2.12 11.81
N VAL A 264 -3.68 3.44 11.77
CA VAL A 264 -3.31 4.24 12.95
C VAL A 264 -4.52 4.47 13.86
N LEU A 265 -5.72 4.67 13.29
CA LEU A 265 -6.96 4.79 14.06
C LEU A 265 -7.25 3.51 14.85
N ASP A 266 -7.10 2.34 14.23
CA ASP A 266 -7.28 1.05 14.89
C ASP A 266 -6.35 0.89 16.10
N ASP A 267 -5.07 1.18 15.95
CA ASP A 267 -4.09 1.08 17.04
C ASP A 267 -4.47 1.95 18.24
N VAL A 268 -4.89 3.17 17.97
CA VAL A 268 -5.24 4.14 19.02
C VAL A 268 -6.54 3.74 19.72
N THR A 269 -7.57 3.37 18.98
CA THR A 269 -8.89 3.04 19.55
C THR A 269 -8.86 1.71 20.31
N VAL A 270 -8.19 0.68 19.79
CA VAL A 270 -8.01 -0.62 20.47
C VAL A 270 -7.23 -0.42 21.77
N THR A 271 -6.09 0.28 21.72
CA THR A 271 -5.26 0.52 22.91
C THR A 271 -6.01 1.35 23.96
N GLN A 272 -6.76 2.37 23.55
CA GLN A 272 -7.54 3.20 24.44
C GLN A 272 -8.70 2.42 25.08
N ALA A 273 -9.44 1.65 24.29
CA ALA A 273 -10.54 0.82 24.79
C ALA A 273 -10.02 -0.23 25.79
N ALA A 274 -8.90 -0.88 25.50
CA ALA A 274 -8.25 -1.82 26.41
C ALA A 274 -7.77 -1.13 27.71
N THR A 275 -7.23 0.09 27.62
CA THR A 275 -6.80 0.87 28.78
C THR A 275 -7.98 1.24 29.69
N VAL A 276 -9.11 1.64 29.10
CA VAL A 276 -10.34 1.95 29.87
C VAL A 276 -10.87 0.69 30.57
N ASP A 277 -10.91 -0.43 29.87
CA ASP A 277 -11.38 -1.72 30.42
C ASP A 277 -10.52 -2.18 31.61
N GLU A 278 -9.20 -2.10 31.48
CA GLU A 278 -8.24 -2.44 32.54
C GLU A 278 -8.44 -1.57 33.80
N PHE A 279 -8.66 -0.26 33.64
CA PHE A 279 -8.93 0.63 34.76
C PHE A 279 -10.29 0.38 35.40
N ALA A 280 -11.28 0.01 34.59
CA ALA A 280 -12.62 -0.32 35.10
C ALA A 280 -12.64 -1.60 35.94
N HIS A 281 -11.84 -2.60 35.56
CA HIS A 281 -11.75 -3.85 36.31
C HIS A 281 -10.99 -3.74 37.63
N LYS A 282 -9.96 -2.90 37.71
CA LYS A 282 -9.09 -2.81 38.91
C LYS A 282 -9.70 -2.03 40.08
N SER A 283 -10.67 -1.17 39.83
CA SER A 283 -11.30 -0.38 40.91
C SER A 283 -12.64 0.21 40.47
N ARG A 284 -13.58 0.31 41.46
CA ARG A 284 -14.87 0.99 41.23
C ARG A 284 -14.67 2.51 41.17
N HIS A 285 -14.33 3.01 39.99
CA HIS A 285 -14.24 4.44 39.75
C HIS A 285 -15.54 5.01 39.19
N THR A 286 -15.82 6.26 39.48
CA THR A 286 -16.88 6.99 38.78
C THR A 286 -16.45 7.19 37.31
N PRO A 287 -17.41 7.28 36.37
CA PRO A 287 -17.09 7.45 34.94
C PRO A 287 -16.16 8.63 34.66
N GLY A 288 -16.31 9.76 35.38
CA GLY A 288 -15.44 10.92 35.19
C GLY A 288 -13.97 10.68 35.62
N VAL A 289 -13.76 9.94 36.72
CA VAL A 289 -12.40 9.58 37.15
C VAL A 289 -11.78 8.58 36.19
N LEU A 290 -12.55 7.63 35.71
CA LEU A 290 -12.11 6.66 34.73
C LEU A 290 -11.66 7.35 33.43
N TRP A 291 -12.48 8.25 32.90
CA TRP A 291 -12.17 9.06 31.73
C TRP A 291 -10.90 9.89 31.91
N GLN A 292 -10.74 10.61 33.04
CA GLN A 292 -9.54 11.40 33.31
C GLN A 292 -8.25 10.54 33.36
N ARG A 293 -8.32 9.34 33.91
CA ARG A 293 -7.17 8.41 33.97
C ARG A 293 -6.84 7.86 32.60
N ALA A 294 -7.81 7.39 31.84
CA ALA A 294 -7.65 6.89 30.50
C ALA A 294 -7.09 7.99 29.57
N MET A 295 -7.65 9.20 29.64
CA MET A 295 -7.15 10.34 28.86
C MET A 295 -5.74 10.78 29.22
N ARG A 296 -5.27 10.52 30.43
CA ARG A 296 -3.86 10.80 30.77
C ARG A 296 -2.90 9.88 29.99
N VAL A 297 -3.23 8.62 29.87
CA VAL A 297 -2.49 7.65 29.04
C VAL A 297 -2.67 7.98 27.57
N GLY A 298 -3.92 8.23 27.13
CA GLY A 298 -4.25 8.55 25.77
C GLY A 298 -3.49 9.77 25.22
N ARG A 299 -3.36 10.84 26.00
CA ARG A 299 -2.60 12.03 25.56
C ARG A 299 -1.13 11.74 25.26
N SER A 300 -0.50 10.87 26.05
CA SER A 300 0.88 10.43 25.77
C SER A 300 0.93 9.60 24.48
N HIS A 301 -0.07 8.74 24.30
CA HIS A 301 -0.15 7.87 23.13
C HIS A 301 -0.43 8.69 21.85
N ILE A 302 -1.36 9.66 21.87
CA ILE A 302 -1.59 10.61 20.77
C ILE A 302 -0.30 11.27 20.32
N ALA A 303 0.47 11.82 21.25
CA ALA A 303 1.70 12.53 20.92
C ALA A 303 2.72 11.62 20.22
N ALA A 304 2.90 10.39 20.71
CA ALA A 304 3.81 9.43 20.11
C ALA A 304 3.31 8.99 18.72
N THR A 305 2.04 8.65 18.59
CA THR A 305 1.44 8.15 17.34
C THR A 305 1.41 9.21 16.25
N THR A 306 1.05 10.46 16.59
CA THR A 306 1.09 11.58 15.64
C THR A 306 2.50 11.83 15.11
N ASN A 307 3.53 11.77 15.99
CA ASN A 307 4.92 11.91 15.56
C ASN A 307 5.36 10.75 14.65
N THR A 308 4.95 9.51 14.97
CA THR A 308 5.25 8.33 14.14
C THR A 308 4.62 8.48 12.76
N LEU A 309 3.35 8.89 12.69
CA LEU A 309 2.64 9.11 11.42
C LEU A 309 3.34 10.19 10.58
N PHE A 310 3.69 11.32 11.20
CA PHE A 310 4.43 12.39 10.54
C PHE A 310 5.75 11.89 9.96
N MET A 311 6.56 11.18 10.76
CA MET A 311 7.84 10.66 10.29
C MET A 311 7.71 9.58 9.21
N ALA A 312 6.68 8.75 9.27
CA ALA A 312 6.40 7.75 8.24
C ALA A 312 6.11 8.41 6.89
N TYR A 313 5.27 9.45 6.86
CA TYR A 313 4.96 10.17 5.61
C TYR A 313 6.16 10.99 5.11
N VAL A 314 6.87 11.71 5.98
CA VAL A 314 8.09 12.43 5.59
C VAL A 314 9.13 11.45 5.02
N GLY A 315 9.29 10.28 5.64
CA GLY A 315 10.22 9.25 5.16
C GLY A 315 9.83 8.72 3.78
N ALA A 316 8.55 8.44 3.57
CA ALA A 316 8.03 7.96 2.28
C ALA A 316 8.18 9.01 1.16
N SER A 317 8.01 10.29 1.50
CA SER A 317 8.09 11.42 0.54
C SER A 317 9.48 12.04 0.44
N LEU A 318 10.48 11.53 1.15
CA LEU A 318 11.81 12.12 1.24
C LEU A 318 12.47 12.38 -0.12
N PRO A 319 12.44 11.47 -1.11
CA PRO A 319 13.01 11.72 -2.43
C PRO A 319 12.35 12.93 -3.14
N ALA A 320 11.04 13.05 -3.04
CA ALA A 320 10.29 14.17 -3.63
C ALA A 320 10.64 15.49 -2.92
N ILE A 321 10.77 15.48 -1.59
CA ILE A 321 11.16 16.65 -0.81
C ILE A 321 12.58 17.09 -1.18
N ILE A 322 13.53 16.15 -1.31
CA ILE A 322 14.92 16.45 -1.73
C ILE A 322 14.90 17.09 -3.12
N PHE A 323 14.16 16.53 -4.07
CA PHE A 323 14.05 17.09 -5.41
C PHE A 323 13.52 18.53 -5.39
N ILE A 324 12.42 18.77 -4.66
CA ILE A 324 11.82 20.11 -4.54
C ILE A 324 12.81 21.11 -3.93
N VAL A 325 13.54 20.72 -2.90
CA VAL A 325 14.54 21.58 -2.24
C VAL A 325 15.74 21.83 -3.15
N ALA A 326 16.20 20.81 -3.89
CA ALA A 326 17.34 20.91 -4.79
C ALA A 326 17.10 21.86 -5.98
N VAL A 327 15.84 21.95 -6.44
CA VAL A 327 15.46 22.89 -7.52
C VAL A 327 15.52 24.35 -7.05
N ALA A 328 15.61 24.59 -5.73
CA ALA A 328 15.75 25.92 -5.11
C ALA A 328 14.68 26.94 -5.55
N GLU A 329 13.44 26.47 -5.66
CA GLU A 329 12.31 27.34 -5.99
C GLU A 329 11.97 28.32 -4.85
N PRO A 330 11.27 29.42 -5.14
CA PRO A 330 10.76 30.31 -4.11
C PRO A 330 9.90 29.55 -3.10
N PRO A 331 10.02 29.80 -1.78
CA PRO A 331 9.30 29.04 -0.73
C PRO A 331 7.78 29.02 -0.92
N LEU A 332 7.21 30.10 -1.45
CA LEU A 332 5.78 30.16 -1.73
C LEU A 332 5.35 29.14 -2.78
N LEU A 333 6.13 28.95 -3.84
CA LEU A 333 5.87 27.97 -4.88
C LEU A 333 6.07 26.54 -4.33
N THR A 334 7.17 26.32 -3.61
CA THR A 334 7.48 25.05 -2.96
C THR A 334 6.35 24.56 -2.05
N LEU A 335 5.86 25.43 -1.16
CA LEU A 335 4.79 25.10 -0.20
C LEU A 335 3.42 24.90 -0.89
N ASN A 336 3.20 25.52 -2.05
CA ASN A 336 1.98 25.34 -2.83
C ASN A 336 2.05 24.19 -3.85
N ARG A 337 3.19 23.49 -3.96
CA ARG A 337 3.24 22.30 -4.81
C ARG A 337 2.27 21.26 -4.30
N GLU A 338 1.45 20.74 -5.19
CA GLU A 338 0.43 19.75 -4.86
C GLU A 338 1.06 18.52 -4.18
N THR A 339 2.19 18.03 -4.66
CA THR A 339 2.90 16.88 -4.07
C THR A 339 3.19 17.09 -2.58
N LEU A 340 3.69 18.26 -2.18
CA LEU A 340 3.97 18.58 -0.79
C LEU A 340 2.68 18.85 -0.01
N GLY A 341 1.74 19.59 -0.60
CA GLY A 341 0.45 19.87 -0.02
C GLY A 341 -0.34 18.61 0.33
N LEU A 342 -0.30 17.60 -0.53
CA LEU A 342 -0.94 16.30 -0.31
C LEU A 342 -0.39 15.59 0.92
N GLU A 343 0.92 15.56 1.09
CA GLU A 343 1.53 14.90 2.25
C GLU A 343 1.21 15.65 3.55
N ILE A 344 1.15 16.99 3.49
CA ILE A 344 0.72 17.82 4.62
C ILE A 344 -0.74 17.50 4.99
N VAL A 345 -1.64 17.47 4.01
CA VAL A 345 -3.06 17.18 4.24
C VAL A 345 -3.24 15.76 4.78
N ARG A 346 -2.60 14.77 4.17
CA ARG A 346 -2.65 13.37 4.62
C ARG A 346 -2.24 13.25 6.08
N THR A 347 -1.13 13.88 6.44
CA THR A 347 -0.58 13.86 7.80
C THR A 347 -1.49 14.57 8.79
N LEU A 348 -1.95 15.78 8.47
CA LEU A 348 -2.74 16.59 9.40
C LEU A 348 -4.16 16.04 9.55
N VAL A 349 -4.83 15.69 8.47
CA VAL A 349 -6.19 15.14 8.50
C VAL A 349 -6.22 13.79 9.23
N GLY A 350 -5.24 12.90 8.92
CA GLY A 350 -5.09 11.64 9.65
C GLY A 350 -4.84 11.87 11.15
N SER A 351 -3.96 12.79 11.51
CA SER A 351 -3.66 13.13 12.92
C SER A 351 -4.89 13.71 13.65
N ILE A 352 -5.66 14.59 13.02
CA ILE A 352 -6.90 15.13 13.59
C ILE A 352 -7.91 13.99 13.84
N GLY A 353 -8.07 13.08 12.88
CA GLY A 353 -8.92 11.90 13.03
C GLY A 353 -8.54 11.07 14.26
N ILE A 354 -7.25 10.79 14.44
CA ILE A 354 -6.70 10.05 15.59
C ILE A 354 -7.00 10.78 16.91
N VAL A 355 -6.73 12.09 16.97
CA VAL A 355 -6.95 12.89 18.17
C VAL A 355 -8.42 12.89 18.58
N LEU A 356 -9.34 12.96 17.61
CA LEU A 356 -10.78 13.01 17.85
C LEU A 356 -11.39 11.62 18.12
N ALA A 357 -10.75 10.54 17.69
CA ALA A 357 -11.19 9.18 17.98
C ALA A 357 -10.81 8.70 19.39
N MET A 358 -9.86 9.36 20.06
CA MET A 358 -9.31 8.97 21.36
C MET A 358 -10.29 9.08 22.54
N PRO A 359 -11.14 10.15 22.67
CA PRO A 359 -12.07 10.29 23.80
C PRO A 359 -13.18 9.26 23.85
#